data_2456cc7392031ab11f3fbe149dd5bb81
#
_entry.id   2456cc7392031ab11f3fbe149dd5bb81
#
_cell.length_a   1.000
_cell.length_b   1.000
_cell.length_c   1.000
_cell.angle_alpha   90.00
_cell.angle_beta   90.00
_cell.angle_gamma   90.00
#
_symmetry.space_group_name_H-M   'P 1'
#
loop_
_entity.id
_entity.type
_entity.pdbx_description
1 polymer ?
#
loop_
_entity_poly.entity_id
_entity_poly.type
_entity_poly.pdbx_seq_one_letter_code
_entity_poly.pdbx_strand_id
1 'polypeptide(L)'
;MKSDVAFIIAIIVLLTFFSTGGAYQEKALSVSEEVEQIKNMEISHVDPATVPDGEYVGEFPFRENYRYRVRVTVKSGRIVTIEVLENGTENQYAQKGLGVVPRMMEKQSPRVDAITGATVTSKVLMKCVERALSPK
;
A
#
# COMPACT_ATOMS: atom_id res chain seq x y z
N MET A 1 -1.29 3.73 -18.06
CA MET A 1 -1.09 3.58 -16.62
C MET A 1 -2.00 2.54 -16.06
N LYS A 2 -1.52 1.74 -15.12
CA LYS A 2 -2.29 0.65 -14.54
C LYS A 2 -3.57 1.11 -13.86
N SER A 3 -3.50 2.25 -13.17
CA SER A 3 -4.66 2.82 -12.50
C SER A 3 -5.76 3.23 -13.48
N ASP A 4 -5.37 3.71 -14.64
CA ASP A 4 -6.32 4.16 -15.65
C ASP A 4 -7.09 2.98 -16.26
N VAL A 5 -6.40 1.87 -16.47
CA VAL A 5 -7.04 0.66 -17.00
C VAL A 5 -8.06 0.12 -16.00
N ALA A 6 -7.71 0.05 -14.74
CA ALA A 6 -8.63 -0.41 -13.70
C ALA A 6 -9.84 0.52 -13.58
N PHE A 7 -9.61 1.82 -13.69
CA PHE A 7 -10.67 2.80 -13.64
C PHE A 7 -11.64 2.66 -14.83
N ILE A 8 -11.11 2.46 -16.03
CA ILE A 8 -11.90 2.27 -17.23
C ILE A 8 -12.76 1.01 -17.13
N ILE A 9 -12.20 -0.07 -16.63
CA ILE A 9 -12.93 -1.31 -16.42
C ILE A 9 -14.09 -1.10 -15.47
N ALA A 10 -13.85 -0.38 -14.38
CA ALA A 10 -14.89 -0.07 -13.40
C ALA A 10 -16.04 0.72 -14.03
N ILE A 11 -15.73 1.68 -14.88
CA ILE A 11 -16.74 2.47 -15.59
C ILE A 11 -17.56 1.60 -16.52
N ILE A 12 -16.91 0.71 -17.26
CA ILE A 12 -17.59 -0.20 -18.19
C ILE A 12 -18.55 -1.10 -17.44
N VAL A 13 -18.11 -1.66 -16.32
CA VAL A 13 -18.97 -2.50 -15.49
C VAL A 13 -20.18 -1.73 -14.99
N LEU A 14 -19.96 -0.50 -14.55
CA LEU A 14 -21.04 0.36 -14.08
C LEU A 14 -22.06 0.63 -15.18
N LEU A 15 -21.60 0.93 -16.38
CA LEU A 15 -22.47 1.17 -17.53
C LEU A 15 -23.27 -0.08 -17.91
N THR A 16 -22.64 -1.24 -17.83
CA THR A 16 -23.32 -2.50 -18.12
C THR A 16 -24.48 -2.74 -17.17
N PHE A 17 -24.27 -2.52 -15.89
CA PHE A 17 -25.32 -2.67 -14.90
C PHE A 17 -26.43 -1.64 -15.10
N PHE A 18 -26.07 -0.44 -15.42
CA PHE A 18 -27.05 0.60 -15.66
C PHE A 18 -27.96 0.24 -16.84
N SER A 19 -27.38 -0.33 -17.89
CA SER A 19 -28.14 -0.70 -19.08
C SER A 19 -29.16 -1.83 -18.86
N THR A 20 -28.97 -2.62 -17.81
CA THR A 20 -29.92 -3.68 -17.47
C THR A 20 -31.14 -3.17 -16.70
N GLY A 21 -31.11 -1.90 -16.29
CA GLY A 21 -32.22 -1.33 -15.53
C GLY A 21 -32.41 -1.88 -14.14
N GLY A 22 -31.51 -2.73 -13.69
CA GLY A 22 -31.56 -3.28 -12.35
C GLY A 22 -31.17 -2.25 -11.30
N ALA A 23 -31.70 -2.41 -10.11
CA ALA A 23 -31.32 -1.58 -8.98
C ALA A 23 -29.98 -2.06 -8.44
N TYR A 24 -28.95 -1.88 -9.24
CA TYR A 24 -27.61 -2.22 -8.80
C TYR A 24 -27.07 -1.09 -7.94
N GLN A 25 -26.75 -1.44 -6.72
CA GLN A 25 -25.99 -0.56 -5.85
C GLN A 25 -24.62 -1.14 -5.69
N GLU A 26 -23.63 -0.37 -6.02
CA GLU A 26 -22.26 -0.76 -5.78
C GLU A 26 -22.08 -0.92 -4.28
N LYS A 27 -21.94 -2.16 -3.85
CA LYS A 27 -21.80 -2.45 -2.44
C LYS A 27 -20.36 -2.22 -2.02
N ALA A 28 -20.16 -1.33 -1.06
CA ALA A 28 -18.85 -1.14 -0.47
C ALA A 28 -18.40 -2.45 0.18
N LEU A 29 -17.12 -2.75 0.10
CA LEU A 29 -16.54 -3.91 0.74
C LEU A 29 -16.74 -3.81 2.24
N SER A 30 -17.05 -4.93 2.89
CA SER A 30 -17.08 -4.99 4.33
C SER A 30 -15.67 -4.85 4.90
N VAL A 31 -15.57 -4.53 6.19
CA VAL A 31 -14.27 -4.44 6.87
C VAL A 31 -13.48 -5.72 6.72
N SER A 32 -14.15 -6.86 6.90
CA SER A 32 -13.48 -8.16 6.82
C SER A 32 -12.97 -8.45 5.40
N GLU A 33 -13.72 -8.07 4.38
CA GLU A 33 -13.29 -8.25 2.99
C GLU A 33 -12.07 -7.39 2.67
N GLU A 34 -12.07 -6.13 3.10
CA GLU A 34 -10.91 -5.25 2.92
C GLU A 34 -9.68 -5.79 3.63
N VAL A 35 -9.86 -6.26 4.85
CA VAL A 35 -8.75 -6.83 5.64
C VAL A 35 -8.17 -8.05 4.92
N GLU A 36 -9.02 -8.94 4.40
CA GLU A 36 -8.55 -10.11 3.66
C GLU A 36 -7.82 -9.72 2.38
N GLN A 37 -8.32 -8.72 1.66
CA GLN A 37 -7.63 -8.23 0.47
C GLN A 37 -6.24 -7.69 0.80
N ILE A 38 -6.12 -6.95 1.89
CA ILE A 38 -4.83 -6.41 2.30
C ILE A 38 -3.88 -7.54 2.73
N LYS A 39 -4.37 -8.52 3.48
CA LYS A 39 -3.55 -9.66 3.90
C LYS A 39 -3.01 -10.44 2.71
N ASN A 40 -3.80 -10.55 1.65
CA ASN A 40 -3.43 -11.28 0.45
C ASN A 40 -2.77 -10.41 -0.61
N MET A 41 -2.57 -9.14 -0.33
CA MET A 41 -1.97 -8.20 -1.26
C MET A 41 -0.51 -8.57 -1.52
N GLU A 42 -0.14 -8.61 -2.79
CA GLU A 42 1.24 -8.87 -3.16
C GLU A 42 2.08 -7.61 -3.05
N ILE A 43 3.26 -7.77 -2.50
CA ILE A 43 4.26 -6.72 -2.44
C ILE A 43 5.40 -7.13 -3.36
N SER A 44 5.69 -6.27 -4.32
CA SER A 44 6.78 -6.53 -5.27
C SER A 44 8.11 -6.05 -4.70
N HIS A 45 9.16 -6.75 -5.05
CA HIS A 45 10.51 -6.27 -4.80
C HIS A 45 10.81 -5.09 -5.73
N VAL A 46 11.35 -4.03 -5.17
CA VAL A 46 11.88 -2.91 -5.96
C VAL A 46 13.34 -2.74 -5.55
N ASP A 47 14.24 -2.87 -6.52
CA ASP A 47 15.67 -2.72 -6.25
C ASP A 47 16.01 -1.23 -6.11
N PRO A 48 16.45 -0.77 -4.95
CA PRO A 48 16.76 0.64 -4.76
C PRO A 48 17.88 1.13 -5.66
N ALA A 49 18.72 0.24 -6.18
CA ALA A 49 19.77 0.62 -7.13
C ALA A 49 19.20 1.16 -8.45
N THR A 50 17.95 0.83 -8.77
CA THR A 50 17.28 1.34 -9.98
C THR A 50 16.53 2.64 -9.74
N VAL A 51 16.53 3.13 -8.51
CA VAL A 51 15.79 4.34 -8.12
C VAL A 51 16.79 5.50 -7.98
N PRO A 52 16.55 6.63 -8.66
CA PRO A 52 17.43 7.78 -8.50
C PRO A 52 17.46 8.32 -7.08
N ASP A 53 18.53 8.99 -6.71
CA ASP A 53 18.63 9.65 -5.42
C ASP A 53 17.48 10.64 -5.22
N GLY A 54 16.91 10.64 -4.04
CA GLY A 54 15.81 11.54 -3.72
C GLY A 54 14.95 11.04 -2.59
N GLU A 55 13.91 11.81 -2.32
CA GLU A 55 12.89 11.46 -1.34
C GLU A 55 11.59 11.16 -2.07
N TYR A 56 10.95 10.08 -1.69
CA TYR A 56 9.76 9.58 -2.34
C TYR A 56 8.70 9.28 -1.30
N VAL A 57 7.46 9.67 -1.57
CA VAL A 57 6.34 9.42 -0.67
C VAL A 57 5.42 8.39 -1.29
N GLY A 58 5.11 7.36 -0.52
CA GLY A 58 4.09 6.38 -0.87
C GLY A 58 2.93 6.47 0.10
N GLU A 59 1.73 6.30 -0.42
CA GLU A 59 0.51 6.40 0.36
C GLU A 59 -0.35 5.16 0.15
N PHE A 60 -1.15 4.86 1.16
CA PHE A 60 -2.17 3.83 1.08
C PHE A 60 -3.40 4.31 1.85
N PRO A 61 -4.47 4.70 1.16
CA PRO A 61 -5.71 5.05 1.84
C PRO A 61 -6.41 3.77 2.29
N PHE A 62 -6.77 3.72 3.55
CA PHE A 62 -7.51 2.60 4.11
C PHE A 62 -8.71 3.17 4.85
N ARG A 63 -9.88 3.12 4.23
CA ARG A 63 -11.11 3.77 4.69
C ARG A 63 -10.98 5.29 4.71
N GLU A 64 -12.06 5.99 4.97
CA GLU A 64 -12.11 7.44 4.90
C GLU A 64 -11.21 8.12 5.93
N ASN A 65 -11.04 7.49 7.10
CA ASN A 65 -10.38 8.12 8.23
C ASN A 65 -8.99 7.54 8.52
N TYR A 66 -8.53 6.60 7.72
CA TYR A 66 -7.24 5.95 7.95
C TYR A 66 -6.35 6.13 6.76
N ARG A 67 -5.22 6.77 6.98
CA ARG A 67 -4.25 7.00 5.93
C ARG A 67 -2.89 6.52 6.40
N TYR A 68 -2.18 5.92 5.48
CA TYR A 68 -0.81 5.50 5.71
C TYR A 68 0.06 6.23 4.71
N ARG A 69 1.11 6.86 5.19
CA ARG A 69 2.08 7.58 4.35
C ARG A 69 3.47 7.32 4.86
N VAL A 70 4.37 7.10 3.92
CA VAL A 70 5.76 6.79 4.23
C VAL A 70 6.64 7.61 3.30
N ARG A 71 7.70 8.19 3.83
CA ARG A 71 8.75 8.84 3.05
C ARG A 71 9.97 7.95 3.03
N VAL A 72 10.44 7.64 1.83
CA VAL A 72 11.63 6.82 1.62
C VAL A 72 12.70 7.69 1.00
N THR A 73 13.87 7.71 1.58
CA THR A 73 15.03 8.42 1.03
C THR A 73 15.98 7.40 0.44
N VAL A 74 16.31 7.61 -0.85
CA VAL A 74 17.27 6.77 -1.57
C VAL A 74 18.51 7.61 -1.86
N LYS A 75 19.67 7.02 -1.60
CA LYS A 75 20.94 7.64 -1.88
C LYS A 75 21.95 6.60 -2.29
N SER A 76 22.63 6.85 -3.42
CA SER A 76 23.65 5.93 -3.94
C SER A 76 23.15 4.49 -4.11
N GLY A 77 21.93 4.35 -4.59
CA GLY A 77 21.33 3.04 -4.85
C GLY A 77 20.87 2.29 -3.61
N ARG A 78 20.75 2.96 -2.48
CA ARG A 78 20.32 2.34 -1.23
C ARG A 78 19.22 3.15 -0.56
N ILE A 79 18.32 2.44 0.09
CA ILE A 79 17.36 3.07 1.01
C ILE A 79 18.14 3.47 2.26
N VAL A 80 18.23 4.76 2.53
CA VAL A 80 18.93 5.26 3.71
C VAL A 80 18.00 5.58 4.87
N THR A 81 16.73 5.95 4.59
CA THR A 81 15.72 6.14 5.63
C THR A 81 14.36 5.73 5.12
N ILE A 82 13.55 5.24 6.05
CA ILE A 82 12.11 5.03 5.86
C ILE A 82 11.44 5.73 7.03
N GLU A 83 10.72 6.79 6.76
CA GLU A 83 10.03 7.57 7.78
C GLU A 83 8.52 7.38 7.63
N VAL A 84 7.86 6.90 8.67
CA VAL A 84 6.41 6.72 8.66
C VAL A 84 5.77 8.05 9.06
N LEU A 85 5.14 8.71 8.09
CA LEU A 85 4.54 10.04 8.29
C LEU A 85 3.14 9.93 8.89
N GLU A 86 2.37 8.94 8.44
CA GLU A 86 1.04 8.65 8.96
C GLU A 86 0.90 7.14 9.04
N ASN A 87 0.38 6.63 10.15
CA ASN A 87 0.28 5.20 10.44
C ASN A 87 -1.15 4.81 10.82
N GLY A 88 -2.11 5.21 9.98
CA GLY A 88 -3.51 4.92 10.20
C GLY A 88 -4.00 5.47 11.54
N THR A 89 -4.70 4.64 12.30
CA THR A 89 -5.04 4.98 13.68
C THR A 89 -3.93 4.49 14.61
N GLU A 90 -3.52 5.34 15.52
CA GLU A 90 -2.55 4.93 16.53
C GLU A 90 -3.17 3.91 17.49
N ASN A 91 -2.81 2.65 17.33
CA ASN A 91 -3.24 1.57 18.21
C ASN A 91 -2.10 0.55 18.33
N GLN A 92 -2.32 -0.46 19.15
CA GLN A 92 -1.28 -1.48 19.40
C GLN A 92 -0.85 -2.22 18.12
N TYR A 93 -1.76 -2.43 17.19
CA TYR A 93 -1.44 -3.13 15.94
C TYR A 93 -0.61 -2.23 15.01
N ALA A 94 -0.93 -0.96 14.97
CA ALA A 94 -0.16 0.01 14.21
C ALA A 94 1.27 0.11 14.75
N GLN A 95 1.42 0.17 16.05
CA GLN A 95 2.75 0.20 16.68
C GLN A 95 3.54 -1.08 16.38
N LYS A 96 2.89 -2.22 16.54
CA LYS A 96 3.54 -3.51 16.28
C LYS A 96 3.96 -3.66 14.84
N GLY A 97 3.12 -3.21 13.90
CA GLY A 97 3.41 -3.28 12.47
C GLY A 97 4.61 -2.46 12.04
N LEU A 98 5.00 -1.44 12.79
CA LEU A 98 6.20 -0.65 12.52
C LEU A 98 7.47 -1.51 12.48
N GLY A 99 7.43 -2.70 13.05
CA GLY A 99 8.55 -3.63 13.02
C GLY A 99 8.98 -4.06 11.63
N VAL A 100 8.15 -3.86 10.58
CA VAL A 100 8.56 -4.16 9.20
C VAL A 100 9.59 -3.14 8.69
N VAL A 101 9.62 -1.94 9.25
CA VAL A 101 10.53 -0.88 8.79
C VAL A 101 12.00 -1.32 8.88
N PRO A 102 12.51 -1.78 10.03
CA PRO A 102 13.88 -2.27 10.08
C PRO A 102 14.12 -3.49 9.17
N ARG A 103 13.10 -4.32 8.95
CA ARG A 103 13.23 -5.45 8.03
C ARG A 103 13.43 -4.99 6.60
N MET A 104 12.69 -3.97 6.18
CA MET A 104 12.83 -3.39 4.83
C MET A 104 14.18 -2.70 4.67
N MET A 105 14.65 -2.03 5.71
CA MET A 105 15.98 -1.40 5.70
C MET A 105 17.09 -2.43 5.57
N GLU A 106 17.00 -3.51 6.31
CA GLU A 106 17.99 -4.57 6.26
C GLU A 106 18.02 -5.27 4.91
N LYS A 107 16.85 -5.63 4.39
CA LYS A 107 16.73 -6.31 3.08
C LYS A 107 16.86 -5.38 1.89
N GLN A 108 16.76 -4.08 2.11
CA GLN A 108 16.75 -3.10 1.02
C GLN A 108 15.66 -3.41 0.00
N SER A 109 14.46 -3.68 0.51
CA SER A 109 13.31 -4.08 -0.29
C SER A 109 12.02 -3.80 0.48
N PRO A 110 10.94 -3.39 -0.22
CA PRO A 110 9.63 -3.34 0.41
C PRO A 110 9.05 -4.74 0.67
N ARG A 111 9.60 -5.77 0.03
CA ARG A 111 9.09 -7.13 0.15
C ARG A 111 9.80 -7.87 1.27
N VAL A 112 9.16 -7.93 2.43
CA VAL A 112 9.68 -8.61 3.62
C VAL A 112 8.53 -9.38 4.29
N ASP A 113 8.86 -10.15 5.30
CA ASP A 113 7.85 -10.86 6.07
C ASP A 113 7.07 -9.88 6.96
N ALA A 114 5.75 -10.04 7.00
CA ALA A 114 4.90 -9.27 7.87
C ALA A 114 5.13 -9.64 9.34
N ILE A 115 4.85 -8.70 10.23
CA ILE A 115 4.93 -8.96 11.66
C ILE A 115 3.73 -9.79 12.09
N THR A 116 3.99 -10.90 12.77
CA THR A 116 2.93 -11.76 13.30
C THR A 116 2.04 -10.97 14.25
N GLY A 117 0.75 -11.06 14.02
CA GLY A 117 -0.23 -10.31 14.81
C GLY A 117 -0.46 -8.88 14.36
N ALA A 118 0.25 -8.42 13.32
CA ALA A 118 0.06 -7.09 12.74
C ALA A 118 0.21 -7.14 11.22
N THR A 119 -0.39 -8.16 10.59
CA THR A 119 -0.25 -8.41 9.15
C THR A 119 -0.79 -7.28 8.30
N VAL A 120 -1.94 -6.74 8.67
CA VAL A 120 -2.58 -5.66 7.90
C VAL A 120 -1.68 -4.42 7.89
N THR A 121 -1.28 -3.92 9.05
CA THR A 121 -0.41 -2.75 9.15
C THR A 121 0.91 -3.00 8.44
N SER A 122 1.50 -4.19 8.63
CA SER A 122 2.74 -4.56 7.96
C SER A 122 2.61 -4.48 6.44
N LYS A 123 1.57 -5.09 5.89
CA LYS A 123 1.34 -5.11 4.44
C LYS A 123 1.10 -3.72 3.88
N VAL A 124 0.34 -2.90 4.60
CA VAL A 124 0.07 -1.53 4.16
C VAL A 124 1.36 -0.70 4.12
N LEU A 125 2.18 -0.80 5.15
CA LEU A 125 3.46 -0.07 5.19
C LEU A 125 4.40 -0.55 4.09
N MET A 126 4.46 -1.85 3.85
CA MET A 126 5.24 -2.43 2.75
C MET A 126 4.76 -1.88 1.40
N LYS A 127 3.45 -1.82 1.21
CA LYS A 127 2.88 -1.27 -0.04
C LYS A 127 3.18 0.21 -0.20
N CYS A 128 3.19 0.97 0.87
CA CYS A 128 3.59 2.38 0.83
C CYS A 128 5.03 2.54 0.33
N VAL A 129 5.94 1.72 0.84
CA VAL A 129 7.34 1.75 0.41
C VAL A 129 7.46 1.33 -1.06
N GLU A 130 6.76 0.26 -1.45
CA GLU A 130 6.73 -0.16 -2.86
C GLU A 130 6.24 0.97 -3.77
N ARG A 131 5.16 1.64 -3.40
CA ARG A 131 4.61 2.76 -4.18
C ARG A 131 5.56 3.95 -4.23
N ALA A 132 6.25 4.23 -3.13
CA ALA A 132 7.25 5.29 -3.09
C ALA A 132 8.37 5.04 -4.08
N LEU A 133 8.84 3.80 -4.17
CA LEU A 133 9.98 3.43 -5.00
C LEU A 133 9.62 3.07 -6.44
N SER A 134 8.35 2.82 -6.71
CA SER A 134 7.91 2.40 -8.05
C SER A 134 7.94 3.57 -9.04
N PRO A 135 8.31 3.33 -10.30
CA PRO A 135 8.27 4.37 -11.32
C PRO A 135 6.87 4.94 -11.50
N LYS A 136 6.79 6.23 -11.71
CA LYS A 136 5.53 6.94 -11.91
C LYS A 136 5.30 7.30 -13.37
#